data_4f7608008368003f3375ef3008392e61
#
_entry.id   4f7608008368003f3375ef3008392e61
#
_cell.length_a   1.000
_cell.length_b   1.000
_cell.length_c   1.000
_cell.angle_alpha   90.00
_cell.angle_beta   90.00
_cell.angle_gamma   90.00
#
_symmetry.space_group_name_H-M   'P 1'
#
loop_
_entity.id
_entity.type
_entity.pdbx_description
1 polymer ?
#
loop_
_entity_poly.entity_id
_entity_poly.type
_entity_poly.pdbx_seq_one_letter_code
_entity_poly.pdbx_strand_id
1 'polypeptide(L)'
;MEKGVLGTSIVTQIGFIVRDCDATKKKFAAFLGIPEPESSWTDSIEKSQSVYRGKPCPARAKLAFLKVGDQVDIELIEPDGQPSVWQEFLDEKGEGIQHIAFFIKDTAGKRAKLAEMGMETLQTGEYTGGRYTYIDSVKDLKTIVELLEND
;
A
#
# COMPACT_ATOMS: atom_id res chain seq x y z
N MET A 1 24.04 9.93 13.77
CA MET A 1 23.12 10.25 12.65
C MET A 1 21.70 10.28 13.19
N GLU A 2 20.99 11.35 12.91
CA GLU A 2 19.59 11.43 13.30
C GLU A 2 18.75 10.40 12.54
N LYS A 3 17.79 9.81 13.23
CA LYS A 3 16.81 8.95 12.58
C LYS A 3 15.88 9.83 11.75
N GLY A 4 15.54 9.39 10.56
CA GLY A 4 14.57 10.07 9.72
C GLY A 4 13.17 10.09 10.35
N VAL A 5 12.23 10.77 9.70
CA VAL A 5 10.87 10.99 10.21
C VAL A 5 10.15 9.68 10.57
N LEU A 6 10.39 8.60 9.84
CA LEU A 6 9.72 7.32 10.09
C LEU A 6 10.34 6.49 11.23
N GLY A 7 11.58 6.79 11.62
CA GLY A 7 12.31 5.99 12.60
C GLY A 7 12.85 4.67 12.07
N THR A 8 12.70 4.42 10.78
CA THR A 8 13.19 3.22 10.10
C THR A 8 13.58 3.57 8.66
N SER A 9 14.48 2.79 8.09
CA SER A 9 14.86 2.87 6.68
C SER A 9 14.64 1.54 5.95
N ILE A 10 13.92 0.61 6.58
CA ILE A 10 13.72 -0.74 6.04
C ILE A 10 12.43 -0.77 5.20
N VAL A 11 12.57 -0.98 3.90
CA VAL A 11 11.43 -1.22 3.00
C VAL A 11 10.92 -2.63 3.24
N THR A 12 9.62 -2.78 3.46
CA THR A 12 8.99 -4.09 3.72
C THR A 12 8.11 -4.58 2.59
N GLN A 13 7.64 -3.67 1.73
CA GLN A 13 6.80 -4.02 0.59
C GLN A 13 7.09 -3.12 -0.60
N ILE A 14 6.92 -3.69 -1.79
CA ILE A 14 6.83 -2.96 -3.05
C ILE A 14 5.44 -3.26 -3.62
N GLY A 15 4.61 -2.24 -3.75
CA GLY A 15 3.22 -2.39 -4.19
C GLY A 15 3.05 -2.15 -5.68
N PHE A 16 2.40 -3.09 -6.36
CA PHE A 16 2.08 -3.03 -7.77
C PHE A 16 0.57 -2.91 -7.96
N ILE A 17 0.13 -1.98 -8.78
CA ILE A 17 -1.26 -1.93 -9.24
C ILE A 17 -1.36 -2.76 -10.51
N VAL A 18 -2.32 -3.67 -10.53
CA VAL A 18 -2.54 -4.59 -11.65
C VAL A 18 -4.04 -4.69 -11.97
N ARG A 19 -4.36 -5.02 -13.23
CA ARG A 19 -5.75 -5.22 -13.65
C ARG A 19 -6.30 -6.59 -13.29
N ASP A 20 -5.44 -7.58 -13.18
CA ASP A 20 -5.81 -8.97 -12.88
C ASP A 20 -4.80 -9.56 -11.91
N CYS A 21 -5.14 -9.54 -10.63
CA CYS A 21 -4.29 -10.02 -9.55
C CYS A 21 -3.98 -11.51 -9.70
N ASP A 22 -4.99 -12.33 -10.02
CA ASP A 22 -4.81 -13.78 -10.11
C ASP A 22 -3.91 -14.17 -11.28
N ALA A 23 -4.08 -13.55 -12.44
CA ALA A 23 -3.21 -13.80 -13.59
C ALA A 23 -1.78 -13.35 -13.31
N THR A 24 -1.61 -12.18 -12.71
CA THR A 24 -0.29 -11.61 -12.44
C THR A 24 0.48 -12.41 -11.39
N LYS A 25 -0.18 -12.79 -10.29
CA LYS A 25 0.48 -13.59 -9.23
C LYS A 25 0.98 -14.93 -9.76
N LYS A 26 0.21 -15.56 -10.63
CA LYS A 26 0.58 -16.84 -11.25
C LYS A 26 1.87 -16.69 -12.08
N LYS A 27 1.93 -15.63 -12.87
CA LYS A 27 3.13 -15.36 -13.69
C LYS A 27 4.35 -15.02 -12.86
N PHE A 28 4.18 -14.21 -11.81
CA PHE A 28 5.26 -13.88 -10.87
C PHE A 28 5.76 -15.13 -10.15
N ALA A 29 4.86 -15.96 -9.65
CA ALA A 29 5.25 -17.19 -8.94
C ALA A 29 6.06 -18.11 -9.84
N ALA A 30 5.64 -18.29 -11.08
CA ALA A 30 6.38 -19.09 -12.07
C ALA A 30 7.75 -18.47 -12.38
N PHE A 31 7.81 -17.15 -12.58
CA PHE A 31 9.05 -16.44 -12.85
C PHE A 31 10.06 -16.57 -11.71
N LEU A 32 9.59 -16.47 -10.47
CA LEU A 32 10.45 -16.56 -9.29
C LEU A 32 10.72 -17.98 -8.83
N GLY A 33 9.98 -18.97 -9.35
CA GLY A 33 10.11 -20.36 -8.89
C GLY A 33 9.61 -20.59 -7.48
N ILE A 34 8.56 -19.86 -7.07
CA ILE A 34 7.96 -19.98 -5.73
C ILE A 34 6.50 -20.48 -5.84
N PRO A 35 5.93 -21.01 -4.74
CA PRO A 35 4.52 -21.38 -4.74
C PRO A 35 3.62 -20.17 -5.05
N GLU A 36 2.55 -20.40 -5.80
CA GLU A 36 1.56 -19.38 -6.11
C GLU A 36 0.81 -19.00 -4.81
N PRO A 37 0.83 -17.70 -4.42
CA PRO A 37 0.12 -17.28 -3.21
C PRO A 37 -1.38 -17.23 -3.42
N GLU A 38 -2.13 -17.30 -2.32
CA GLU A 38 -3.56 -17.03 -2.35
C GLU A 38 -3.81 -15.54 -2.54
N SER A 39 -4.96 -15.21 -3.12
CA SER A 39 -5.43 -13.83 -3.18
C SER A 39 -6.66 -13.64 -2.30
N SER A 40 -6.86 -12.42 -1.80
CA SER A 40 -8.01 -12.09 -0.97
C SER A 40 -8.39 -10.62 -1.16
N TRP A 41 -9.66 -10.32 -0.95
CA TRP A 41 -10.16 -8.94 -0.98
C TRP A 41 -9.92 -8.26 0.37
N THR A 42 -9.62 -6.97 0.33
CA THR A 42 -9.62 -6.15 1.54
C THR A 42 -11.01 -6.14 2.16
N ASP A 43 -11.10 -5.81 3.44
CA ASP A 43 -12.37 -5.77 4.16
C ASP A 43 -13.31 -4.70 3.60
N SER A 44 -14.62 -4.90 3.83
CA SER A 44 -15.62 -3.89 3.53
C SER A 44 -15.44 -2.66 4.44
N ILE A 45 -16.06 -1.54 4.08
CA ILE A 45 -15.89 -0.26 4.78
C ILE A 45 -16.28 -0.33 6.25
N GLU A 46 -17.21 -1.21 6.63
CA GLU A 46 -17.63 -1.39 8.02
C GLU A 46 -16.47 -1.82 8.91
N LYS A 47 -15.55 -2.60 8.36
CA LYS A 47 -14.34 -3.05 9.07
C LYS A 47 -13.14 -2.17 8.77
N SER A 48 -12.91 -1.86 7.49
CA SER A 48 -11.73 -1.13 7.06
C SER A 48 -11.76 0.33 7.46
N GLN A 49 -12.96 0.91 7.60
CA GLN A 49 -13.15 2.32 7.90
C GLN A 49 -12.31 3.22 6.99
N SER A 50 -12.14 2.80 5.73
CA SER A 50 -11.26 3.45 4.79
C SER A 50 -11.71 4.85 4.46
N VAL A 51 -10.74 5.75 4.34
CA VAL A 51 -10.92 7.16 3.96
C VAL A 51 -9.98 7.48 2.82
N TYR A 52 -10.52 8.03 1.74
CA TYR A 52 -9.74 8.46 0.57
C TYR A 52 -10.00 9.93 0.31
N ARG A 53 -8.94 10.73 0.34
CA ARG A 53 -8.99 12.21 0.16
C ARG A 53 -10.06 12.85 1.04
N GLY A 54 -10.10 12.42 2.31
CA GLY A 54 -11.00 12.98 3.34
C GLY A 54 -12.44 12.48 3.30
N LYS A 55 -12.76 11.52 2.42
CA LYS A 55 -14.12 10.97 2.28
C LYS A 55 -14.15 9.48 2.56
N PRO A 56 -15.27 8.95 3.11
CA PRO A 56 -15.41 7.50 3.26
C PRO A 56 -15.16 6.79 1.93
N CYS A 57 -14.38 5.70 1.99
CA CYS A 57 -13.94 4.98 0.81
C CYS A 57 -14.45 3.53 0.84
N PRO A 58 -15.55 3.19 0.16
CA PRO A 58 -16.04 1.82 0.11
C PRO A 58 -15.26 0.93 -0.85
N ALA A 59 -14.28 1.47 -1.59
CA ALA A 59 -13.47 0.70 -2.52
C ALA A 59 -12.73 -0.42 -1.80
N ARG A 60 -12.63 -1.54 -2.50
CA ARG A 60 -11.87 -2.72 -2.05
C ARG A 60 -10.81 -3.06 -3.09
N ALA A 61 -9.82 -3.80 -2.68
CA ALA A 61 -8.79 -4.29 -3.59
C ALA A 61 -8.56 -5.79 -3.35
N LYS A 62 -8.29 -6.52 -4.43
CA LYS A 62 -7.83 -7.91 -4.34
C LYS A 62 -6.33 -7.88 -4.22
N LEU A 63 -5.81 -8.53 -3.18
CA LEU A 63 -4.40 -8.53 -2.83
C LEU A 63 -3.78 -9.92 -2.96
N ALA A 64 -2.53 -9.97 -3.38
CA ALA A 64 -1.69 -11.16 -3.28
C ALA A 64 -0.29 -10.72 -2.87
N PHE A 65 0.36 -11.53 -2.02
CA PHE A 65 1.69 -11.22 -1.49
C PHE A 65 2.69 -12.27 -1.94
N LEU A 66 3.78 -11.82 -2.55
CA LEU A 66 4.88 -12.67 -3.02
C LEU A 66 6.10 -12.39 -2.15
N LYS A 67 6.63 -13.42 -1.51
CA LYS A 67 7.84 -13.29 -0.71
C LYS A 67 9.08 -13.28 -1.62
N VAL A 68 9.81 -12.17 -1.57
CA VAL A 68 11.02 -11.99 -2.40
C VAL A 68 12.23 -11.71 -1.49
N GLY A 69 12.67 -12.75 -0.80
CA GLY A 69 13.71 -12.65 0.21
C GLY A 69 13.13 -12.60 1.61
N ASP A 70 13.95 -12.22 2.59
CA ASP A 70 13.59 -12.32 4.01
C ASP A 70 12.82 -11.09 4.53
N GLN A 71 12.92 -9.96 3.85
CA GLN A 71 12.43 -8.68 4.38
C GLN A 71 11.41 -7.97 3.50
N VAL A 72 11.35 -8.29 2.22
CA VAL A 72 10.49 -7.56 1.26
C VAL A 72 9.46 -8.49 0.65
N ASP A 73 8.21 -8.05 0.65
CA ASP A 73 7.14 -8.68 -0.11
C ASP A 73 6.83 -7.81 -1.33
N ILE A 74 6.48 -8.44 -2.43
CA ILE A 74 5.77 -7.79 -3.53
C ILE A 74 4.29 -7.93 -3.26
N GLU A 75 3.58 -6.81 -3.19
CA GLU A 75 2.13 -6.79 -3.05
C GLU A 75 1.49 -6.49 -4.39
N LEU A 76 0.63 -7.37 -4.88
CA LEU A 76 -0.16 -7.13 -6.08
C LEU A 76 -1.53 -6.64 -5.64
N ILE A 77 -2.02 -5.56 -6.26
CA ILE A 77 -3.25 -4.87 -5.87
C ILE A 77 -4.12 -4.68 -7.10
N GLU A 78 -5.28 -5.34 -7.13
CA GLU A 78 -6.30 -5.16 -8.16
C GLU A 78 -7.44 -4.32 -7.61
N PRO A 79 -7.62 -3.07 -8.07
CA PRO A 79 -8.73 -2.21 -7.62
C PRO A 79 -10.07 -2.76 -8.09
N ASP A 80 -11.14 -2.44 -7.35
CA ASP A 80 -12.50 -2.88 -7.69
C ASP A 80 -13.28 -1.90 -8.61
N GLY A 81 -12.64 -0.85 -9.09
CA GLY A 81 -13.25 0.15 -9.96
C GLY A 81 -13.80 1.38 -9.24
N GLN A 82 -13.97 1.32 -7.92
CA GLN A 82 -14.43 2.48 -7.15
C GLN A 82 -13.28 3.45 -6.85
N PRO A 83 -13.58 4.75 -6.64
CA PRO A 83 -12.55 5.74 -6.34
C PRO A 83 -11.70 5.35 -5.12
N SER A 84 -10.38 5.32 -5.31
CA SER A 84 -9.40 4.96 -4.29
C SER A 84 -8.01 5.37 -4.77
N VAL A 85 -7.02 5.33 -3.86
CA VAL A 85 -5.62 5.54 -4.21
C VAL A 85 -5.15 4.49 -5.25
N TRP A 86 -5.72 3.30 -5.21
CA TRP A 86 -5.39 2.23 -6.14
C TRP A 86 -5.96 2.48 -7.54
N GLN A 87 -7.25 2.83 -7.61
CA GLN A 87 -7.92 3.12 -8.88
C GLN A 87 -7.36 4.39 -9.54
N GLU A 88 -7.08 5.42 -8.73
CA GLU A 88 -6.47 6.66 -9.23
C GLU A 88 -5.15 6.37 -9.95
N PHE A 89 -4.29 5.53 -9.37
CA PHE A 89 -3.02 5.17 -9.99
C PHE A 89 -3.25 4.41 -11.30
N LEU A 90 -4.16 3.43 -11.30
CA LEU A 90 -4.47 2.65 -12.50
C LEU A 90 -4.97 3.55 -13.64
N ASP A 91 -5.85 4.50 -13.31
CA ASP A 91 -6.42 5.42 -14.29
C ASP A 91 -5.37 6.38 -14.86
N GLU A 92 -4.47 6.89 -14.03
CA GLU A 92 -3.49 7.89 -14.44
C GLU A 92 -2.20 7.30 -15.03
N LYS A 93 -1.72 6.19 -14.47
CA LYS A 93 -0.41 5.61 -14.80
C LYS A 93 -0.50 4.25 -15.50
N GLY A 94 -1.62 3.56 -15.40
CA GLY A 94 -1.74 2.17 -15.82
C GLY A 94 -1.17 1.22 -14.77
N GLU A 95 -0.83 0.00 -15.20
CA GLU A 95 -0.26 -1.02 -14.32
C GLU A 95 1.21 -0.73 -13.98
N GLY A 96 1.63 -1.09 -12.78
CA GLY A 96 3.03 -0.99 -12.39
C GLY A 96 3.23 -0.68 -10.93
N ILE A 97 4.47 -0.34 -10.56
CA ILE A 97 4.87 -0.05 -9.19
C ILE A 97 4.25 1.27 -8.74
N GLN A 98 3.48 1.22 -7.66
CA GLN A 98 2.83 2.39 -7.07
C GLN A 98 3.57 2.91 -5.85
N HIS A 99 3.96 2.03 -4.92
CA HIS A 99 4.45 2.45 -3.62
C HIS A 99 5.53 1.53 -3.05
N ILE A 100 6.22 2.06 -2.06
CA ILE A 100 7.06 1.30 -1.14
C ILE A 100 6.50 1.48 0.27
N ALA A 101 6.55 0.43 1.09
CA ALA A 101 5.96 0.44 2.42
C ALA A 101 7.01 0.24 3.52
N PHE A 102 6.69 0.82 4.68
CA PHE A 102 7.52 0.75 5.88
C PHE A 102 6.64 0.41 7.07
N PHE A 103 7.09 -0.51 7.93
CA PHE A 103 6.46 -0.69 9.25
C PHE A 103 6.96 0.41 10.19
N ILE A 104 6.00 1.10 10.80
CA ILE A 104 6.29 2.22 11.71
C ILE A 104 5.47 2.08 13.00
N LYS A 105 5.72 2.96 13.94
CA LYS A 105 4.90 3.17 15.14
C LYS A 105 4.44 4.62 15.18
N ASP A 106 3.30 4.85 15.84
CA ASP A 106 2.70 6.18 15.97
C ASP A 106 2.32 6.79 14.62
N THR A 107 1.40 6.13 13.94
CA THR A 107 0.90 6.61 12.64
C THR A 107 0.44 8.06 12.69
N ALA A 108 -0.32 8.45 13.74
CA ALA A 108 -0.84 9.82 13.86
C ALA A 108 0.29 10.85 13.93
N GLY A 109 1.31 10.60 14.74
CA GLY A 109 2.48 11.49 14.85
C GLY A 109 3.28 11.56 13.56
N LYS A 110 3.46 10.41 12.88
CA LYS A 110 4.16 10.37 11.59
C LYS A 110 3.41 11.16 10.51
N ARG A 111 2.09 10.99 10.43
CA ARG A 111 1.25 11.73 9.49
C ARG A 111 1.36 13.24 9.70
N ALA A 112 1.33 13.67 10.96
CA ALA A 112 1.44 15.09 11.29
C ALA A 112 2.78 15.66 10.83
N LYS A 113 3.88 14.98 11.10
CA LYS A 113 5.22 15.39 10.66
C LYS A 113 5.35 15.42 9.15
N LEU A 114 4.82 14.42 8.47
CA LEU A 114 4.87 14.36 7.01
C LEU A 114 4.04 15.47 6.38
N ALA A 115 2.88 15.81 6.96
CA ALA A 115 2.06 16.94 6.51
C ALA A 115 2.82 18.27 6.60
N GLU A 116 3.58 18.48 7.68
CA GLU A 116 4.45 19.66 7.83
C GLU A 116 5.52 19.73 6.73
N MET A 117 5.91 18.57 6.19
CA MET A 117 6.87 18.48 5.08
C MET A 117 6.21 18.59 3.70
N GLY A 118 4.89 18.84 3.65
CA GLY A 118 4.13 18.93 2.40
C GLY A 118 3.68 17.58 1.85
N MET A 119 3.77 16.51 2.64
CA MET A 119 3.36 15.15 2.25
C MET A 119 2.05 14.79 2.93
N GLU A 120 0.95 15.01 2.22
CA GLU A 120 -0.40 14.78 2.76
C GLU A 120 -0.82 13.31 2.68
N THR A 121 -1.75 12.93 3.55
CA THR A 121 -2.36 11.60 3.52
C THR A 121 -3.32 11.48 2.35
N LEU A 122 -3.18 10.41 1.55
CA LEU A 122 -4.09 10.09 0.44
C LEU A 122 -5.22 9.17 0.87
N GLN A 123 -4.88 8.09 1.56
CA GLN A 123 -5.86 7.08 1.97
C GLN A 123 -5.40 6.37 3.23
N THR A 124 -6.36 6.04 4.08
CA THR A 124 -6.13 5.23 5.28
C THR A 124 -7.13 4.08 5.33
N GLY A 125 -6.79 3.04 6.04
CA GLY A 125 -7.71 1.94 6.30
C GLY A 125 -7.19 1.02 7.39
N GLU A 126 -8.12 0.23 7.94
CA GLU A 126 -7.83 -0.78 8.95
C GLU A 126 -7.84 -2.17 8.32
N TYR A 127 -7.02 -3.06 8.83
CA TYR A 127 -7.07 -4.49 8.55
C TYR A 127 -6.95 -5.25 9.87
N THR A 128 -7.25 -6.53 9.87
CA THR A 128 -7.11 -7.33 11.10
C THR A 128 -5.68 -7.28 11.60
N GLY A 129 -5.47 -6.70 12.78
CA GLY A 129 -4.15 -6.59 13.42
C GLY A 129 -3.38 -5.32 13.12
N GLY A 130 -3.94 -4.37 12.37
CA GLY A 130 -3.22 -3.13 12.09
C GLY A 130 -3.92 -2.17 11.15
N ARG A 131 -3.16 -1.25 10.57
CA ARG A 131 -3.65 -0.18 9.70
C ARG A 131 -2.62 0.23 8.66
N TYR A 132 -3.12 0.80 7.56
CA TYR A 132 -2.28 1.35 6.51
C TYR A 132 -2.58 2.83 6.27
N THR A 133 -1.57 3.54 5.79
CA THR A 133 -1.70 4.94 5.39
C THR A 133 -0.86 5.19 4.15
N TYR A 134 -1.49 5.67 3.09
CA TYR A 134 -0.80 6.12 1.87
C TYR A 134 -0.52 7.61 1.97
N ILE A 135 0.71 7.99 1.69
CA ILE A 135 1.21 9.37 1.78
C ILE A 135 1.60 9.85 0.38
N ASP A 136 1.17 11.06 0.03
CA ASP A 136 1.58 11.71 -1.21
C ASP A 136 3.00 12.25 -1.08
N SER A 137 3.96 11.43 -1.42
CA SER A 137 5.39 11.73 -1.38
C SER A 137 6.01 11.85 -2.77
N VAL A 138 5.18 11.85 -3.83
CA VAL A 138 5.65 11.75 -5.22
C VAL A 138 6.52 12.95 -5.63
N LYS A 139 6.16 14.16 -5.19
CA LYS A 139 6.93 15.35 -5.55
C LYS A 139 8.39 15.24 -5.12
N ASP A 140 8.63 14.79 -3.90
CA ASP A 140 9.98 14.73 -3.33
C ASP A 140 10.65 13.38 -3.53
N LEU A 141 9.92 12.27 -3.32
CA LEU A 141 10.50 10.92 -3.32
C LEU A 141 10.21 10.12 -4.60
N LYS A 142 9.41 10.67 -5.52
CA LYS A 142 9.07 10.08 -6.83
C LYS A 142 8.26 8.79 -6.74
N THR A 143 7.76 8.46 -5.58
CA THR A 143 6.89 7.32 -5.32
C THR A 143 5.94 7.65 -4.18
N ILE A 144 4.82 6.94 -4.11
CA ILE A 144 3.95 6.97 -2.94
C ILE A 144 4.61 6.13 -1.84
N VAL A 145 4.57 6.62 -0.61
CA VAL A 145 5.03 5.87 0.57
C VAL A 145 3.80 5.37 1.32
N GLU A 146 3.85 4.10 1.74
CA GLU A 146 2.84 3.52 2.59
C GLU A 146 3.40 3.28 3.98
N LEU A 147 2.66 3.71 4.99
CA LEU A 147 2.97 3.44 6.38
C LEU A 147 2.10 2.26 6.85
N LEU A 148 2.72 1.27 7.44
CA LEU A 148 2.04 0.12 8.03
C LEU A 148 2.30 0.12 9.53
N GLU A 149 1.26 -0.06 10.32
CA GLU A 149 1.39 -0.19 11.76
C GLU A 149 0.56 -1.36 12.24
N ASN A 150 1.22 -2.33 12.86
CA ASN A 150 0.56 -3.48 13.48
C ASN A 150 0.40 -3.26 14.98
N ASP A 151 -0.69 -3.81 15.53
CA ASP A 151 -1.00 -3.73 16.96
C ASP A 151 0.04 -4.44 17.83
#